data_ed2dd449fe4acbcad14af7e8af4b9ec4
#
_entry.id   ed2dd449fe4acbcad14af7e8af4b9ec4
#
_cell.length_a   1.000
_cell.length_b   1.000
_cell.length_c   1.000
_cell.angle_alpha   90.00
_cell.angle_beta   90.00
_cell.angle_gamma   90.00
#
_symmetry.space_group_name_H-M   'P 1'
#
loop_
_entity.id
_entity.type
_entity.pdbx_description
1 polymer ?
#
loop_
_entity_poly.entity_id
_entity_poly.type
_entity_poly.pdbx_seq_one_letter_code
_entity_poly.pdbx_strand_id
1 'polypeptide(L)' 'VGAQGLIEIQKHDRDSAELVSQLPECDLVEYVGHSNTKSNYPDQIASFVDCKNGKRFYVVNRIIQK' A
#
# COMPACT_ATOMS: atom_id res chain seq x y z
N VAL A 1 -8.48 -11.71 -11.33
CA VAL A 1 -8.19 -10.54 -12.16
C VAL A 1 -7.19 -10.90 -13.23
N GLY A 2 -7.26 -10.24 -14.38
CA GLY A 2 -6.33 -10.46 -15.46
C GLY A 2 -5.00 -9.74 -15.26
N ALA A 3 -4.13 -9.80 -16.28
CA ALA A 3 -2.81 -9.17 -16.22
C ALA A 3 -2.89 -7.68 -15.94
N GLN A 4 -3.88 -6.99 -16.48
CA GLN A 4 -4.07 -5.57 -16.25
C GLN A 4 -4.41 -5.28 -14.79
N GLY A 5 -5.22 -6.11 -14.17
CA GLY A 5 -5.52 -5.96 -12.75
C GLY A 5 -4.29 -6.13 -11.87
N LEU A 6 -3.43 -7.08 -12.22
CA LEU A 6 -2.18 -7.30 -11.50
C LEU A 6 -1.24 -6.09 -11.63
N ILE A 7 -1.16 -5.50 -12.82
CA ILE A 7 -0.34 -4.32 -13.06
C ILE A 7 -0.83 -3.15 -12.19
N GLU A 8 -2.14 -2.95 -12.11
CA GLU A 8 -2.71 -1.89 -11.29
C GLU A 8 -2.43 -2.08 -9.81
N ILE A 9 -2.53 -3.32 -9.34
CA ILE A 9 -2.21 -3.65 -7.94
C ILE A 9 -0.74 -3.37 -7.65
N GLN A 10 0.15 -3.76 -8.55
CA GLN A 10 1.59 -3.52 -8.38
C GLN A 10 1.91 -2.02 -8.37
N LYS A 11 1.26 -1.24 -9.23
CA LYS A 11 1.44 0.21 -9.24
C LYS A 11 0.95 0.83 -7.94
N HIS A 12 -0.18 0.36 -7.44
CA HIS A 12 -0.73 0.85 -6.18
C HIS A 12 0.22 0.55 -5.02
N ASP A 13 0.78 -0.66 -4.98
CA ASP A 13 1.73 -1.03 -3.94
C ASP A 13 2.96 -0.12 -3.96
N ARG A 14 3.51 0.15 -5.14
CA ARG A 14 4.67 1.03 -5.28
C ARG A 14 4.34 2.46 -4.88
N ASP A 15 3.20 2.98 -5.33
CA ASP A 15 2.76 4.32 -4.98
C ASP A 15 2.52 4.44 -3.47
N SER A 16 1.97 3.38 -2.86
CA SER A 16 1.74 3.33 -1.42
C SER A 16 3.05 3.40 -0.64
N ALA A 17 4.05 2.64 -1.08
CA ALA A 17 5.37 2.67 -0.45
C ALA A 17 5.98 4.08 -0.50
N GLU A 18 5.86 4.73 -1.65
CA GLU A 18 6.38 6.08 -1.82
C GLU A 18 5.66 7.08 -0.91
N LEU A 19 4.33 7.00 -0.85
CA LEU A 19 3.54 7.88 0.01
C LEU A 19 3.92 7.73 1.48
N VAL A 20 4.02 6.48 1.95
CA VAL A 20 4.34 6.20 3.35
C VAL A 20 5.79 6.57 3.67
N SER A 21 6.70 6.41 2.70
CA SER A 21 8.11 6.75 2.91
C SER A 21 8.34 8.24 3.22
N GLN A 22 7.39 9.08 2.85
CA GLN A 22 7.45 10.51 3.09
C GLN A 22 6.93 10.90 4.47
N LEU A 23 6.34 9.98 5.21
CA LEU A 23 5.81 10.25 6.54
C LEU A 23 6.94 10.30 7.56
N PRO A 24 6.92 11.28 8.47
CA PRO A 24 7.90 11.32 9.56
C PRO A 24 7.77 10.13 10.50
N GLU A 25 6.58 9.52 10.60
CA GLU A 25 6.34 8.34 11.43
C GLU A 25 6.98 7.07 10.86
N CYS A 26 7.32 7.07 9.56
CA CYS A 26 7.96 5.93 8.90
C CYS A 26 9.43 6.26 8.64
N ASP A 27 10.32 5.60 9.37
CA ASP A 27 11.76 5.84 9.22
C ASP A 27 12.29 5.25 7.91
N LEU A 28 11.84 4.04 7.56
CA LEU A 28 12.26 3.35 6.35
C LEU A 28 11.20 2.33 5.98
N VAL A 29 10.81 2.29 4.72
CA VAL A 29 9.90 1.26 4.22
C VAL A 29 10.67 -0.05 4.12
N GLU A 30 10.19 -1.07 4.84
CA GLU A 30 10.81 -2.38 4.88
C GLU A 30 10.08 -3.36 3.97
N TYR A 31 8.75 -3.27 3.91
CA TYR A 31 7.96 -4.18 3.11
C TYR A 31 6.66 -3.51 2.68
N VAL A 32 6.18 -3.84 1.49
CA VAL A 32 4.90 -3.39 0.99
C VAL A 32 4.20 -4.57 0.33
N GLY A 33 2.89 -4.68 0.54
CA GLY A 33 2.12 -5.77 -0.04
C GLY A 33 0.67 -5.39 -0.25
N HIS A 34 -0.04 -6.22 -1.01
CA HIS A 34 -1.47 -6.05 -1.26
C HIS A 34 -2.29 -6.57 -0.08
N SER A 35 -3.26 -5.78 0.35
CA SER A 35 -4.16 -6.19 1.43
C SER A 35 -5.44 -6.79 0.85
N ASN A 36 -5.59 -8.10 0.93
CA ASN A 36 -6.78 -8.79 0.44
C ASN A 36 -8.01 -8.47 1.29
N THR A 37 -7.83 -8.28 2.58
CA THR A 37 -8.95 -8.06 3.50
C THR A 37 -9.56 -6.67 3.35
N LYS A 38 -8.76 -5.69 2.94
CA LYS A 38 -9.22 -4.31 2.79
C LYS A 38 -9.49 -3.93 1.34
N SER A 39 -9.15 -4.80 0.39
CA SER A 39 -9.35 -4.54 -1.03
C SER A 39 -10.70 -5.04 -1.50
N ASN A 40 -11.29 -4.33 -2.45
CA ASN A 40 -12.50 -4.74 -3.14
C ASN A 40 -12.36 -4.30 -4.60
N TYR A 41 -11.53 -5.04 -5.33
CA TYR A 41 -11.22 -4.72 -6.72
C TYR A 41 -12.46 -4.93 -7.61
N PRO A 42 -12.73 -4.05 -8.58
CA PRO A 42 -11.93 -2.87 -8.97
C PRO A 42 -12.26 -1.60 -8.20
N ASP A 43 -13.23 -1.62 -7.31
CA ASP A 43 -13.73 -0.42 -6.63
C ASP A 43 -12.74 0.11 -5.61
N GLN A 44 -11.99 -0.78 -4.97
CA GLN A 44 -11.06 -0.40 -3.92
C GLN A 44 -9.82 -1.26 -3.97
N ILE A 45 -8.66 -0.63 -4.01
CA ILE A 45 -7.36 -1.30 -3.93
C ILE A 45 -6.70 -0.83 -2.64
N ALA A 46 -6.30 -1.77 -1.80
CA ALA A 46 -5.65 -1.47 -0.54
C ALA A 46 -4.31 -2.18 -0.46
N SER A 47 -3.31 -1.46 0.04
CA SER A 47 -1.97 -1.98 0.28
C SER A 47 -1.59 -1.74 1.72
N PHE A 48 -0.66 -2.51 2.25
CA PHE A 48 -0.07 -2.24 3.55
C PHE A 48 1.43 -2.00 3.38
N VAL A 49 1.96 -1.10 4.20
CA VAL A 49 3.37 -0.74 4.16
C VAL A 49 3.93 -0.88 5.56
N ASP A 50 4.95 -1.72 5.71
CA ASP A 50 5.64 -1.93 6.98
C ASP A 50 6.90 -1.09 7.02
N CYS A 51 7.08 -0.36 8.11
CA CYS A 51 8.26 0.46 8.35
C CYS A 51 9.22 -0.27 9.27
N LYS A 52 10.51 0.03 9.17
CA LYS A 52 11.55 -0.63 9.95
C LYS A 52 11.33 -0.47 11.46
N ASN A 53 10.72 0.65 11.87
CA ASN A 53 10.43 0.91 13.29
C ASN A 53 9.26 0.09 13.84
N GLY A 54 8.69 -0.83 13.06
CA GLY A 54 7.61 -1.69 13.48
C GLY A 54 6.21 -1.17 13.20
N LYS A 55 6.09 0.02 12.63
CA LYS A 55 4.78 0.59 12.30
C LYS A 55 4.28 0.07 10.96
N ARG A 56 2.96 -0.12 10.88
CA ARG A 56 2.30 -0.53 9.64
C ARG A 56 1.25 0.50 9.27
N PHE A 57 1.24 0.88 8.00
CA PHE A 57 0.27 1.81 7.44
C PHE A 57 -0.52 1.12 6.33
N TYR A 58 -1.80 1.40 6.27
CA TYR A 58 -2.65 0.94 5.18
C TYR A 58 -2.90 2.11 4.24
N VAL A 59 -2.88 1.84 2.94
CA VAL A 59 -3.16 2.82 1.90
C VAL A 59 -4.30 2.29 1.05
N VAL A 60 -5.42 3.00 1.03
CA VAL A 60 -6.61 2.62 0.28
C VAL A 60 -6.82 3.66 -0.82
N ASN A 61 -6.82 3.23 -2.07
CA ASN A 61 -6.96 4.09 -3.25
C ASN A 61 -6.00 5.29 -3.18
N ARG A 62 -4.75 5.02 -2.79
CA ARG A 62 -3.67 6.00 -2.64
C ARG A 62 -3.89 7.02 -1.53
N ILE A 63 -4.76 6.69 -0.57
CA ILE A 63 -5.00 7.53 0.61
C ILE A 63 -4.52 6.77 1.85
N ILE A 64 -3.57 7.35 2.57
CA ILE A 64 -3.03 6.73 3.78
C ILE A 64 -4.09 6.74 4.87
N GLN A 65 -4.34 5.57 5.45
CA GLN A 65 -5.27 5.40 6.56
C GLN A 65 -4.49 5.52 7.87
N LYS A 66 -4.85 6.50 8.67
CA LYS A 66 -4.19 6.73 9.95
C LYS A 66 -5.03 6.33 11.14
#